data_cba6811c312ae5ab9e9e1218a02b21f2
#
_entry.id   cba6811c312ae5ab9e9e1218a02b21f2
#
_cell.length_a   1.000
_cell.length_b   1.000
_cell.length_c   1.000
_cell.angle_alpha   90.00
_cell.angle_beta   90.00
_cell.angle_gamma   90.00
#
_symmetry.space_group_name_H-M   'P 1'
#
loop_
_entity.id
_entity.type
_entity.pdbx_description
1 polymer ?
#
loop_
_entity_poly.entity_id
_entity_poly.type
_entity_poly.pdbx_seq_one_letter_code
_entity_poly.pdbx_strand_id
1 'polypeptide(L)'
;MTKLKFTSSILILSLLVVACGDSNETSSDAVTVDEELVTQTTVESTNEVSEPAAETLTGEILIDGSSTVFPITQAVAEEFTILNPDVKISVGVSGTGGGFKKFCPGETMISNASRAIKDKEVALCEENNTKYLEVQVGIDALSVVIPSSNDWATCLTVDELNSIWLADSSVSSWNEVRSTFPDVPIDLYGPGTDSGTFDFFNEEITGEAGSRSDYTASEDDNVLVNGVSGSEGGLGYFGLAYYEENKDKLNAVQVDVGNGCQPPEAAFEGNYYLARPLYIYISESVKEDQVVKAFVDFYFEAMDIIVPAVGYVPMLEDQKANALSAWQNFSS
;
A
#
# COMPACT_ATOMS: atom_id res chain seq x y z
N MET A 1 -17.47 10.53 19.49
CA MET A 1 -17.59 9.80 18.21
C MET A 1 -17.96 10.81 17.13
N THR A 2 -16.98 11.53 16.63
CA THR A 2 -17.18 12.54 15.58
C THR A 2 -16.93 11.87 14.23
N LYS A 3 -17.98 11.73 13.44
CA LYS A 3 -17.89 11.12 12.11
C LYS A 3 -17.10 12.06 11.20
N LEU A 4 -15.90 11.63 10.82
CA LEU A 4 -15.08 12.28 9.81
C LEU A 4 -15.81 12.23 8.46
N LYS A 5 -16.21 13.39 7.94
CA LYS A 5 -16.82 13.49 6.62
C LYS A 5 -15.72 13.77 5.60
N PHE A 6 -15.34 12.76 4.85
CA PHE A 6 -14.52 12.95 3.66
C PHE A 6 -15.31 13.70 2.59
N THR A 7 -14.93 14.93 2.29
CA THR A 7 -15.43 15.67 1.13
C THR A 7 -14.45 15.46 -0.03
N SER A 8 -14.85 14.62 -0.96
CA SER A 8 -14.16 14.42 -2.24
C SER A 8 -14.24 15.71 -3.06
N SER A 9 -13.16 16.50 -3.11
CA SER A 9 -13.04 17.66 -4.01
C SER A 9 -12.47 17.21 -5.34
N ILE A 10 -13.37 16.96 -6.29
CA ILE A 10 -13.01 16.76 -7.69
C ILE A 10 -12.64 18.11 -8.26
N LEU A 11 -11.35 18.33 -8.52
CA LEU A 11 -10.81 19.51 -9.18
C LEU A 11 -11.01 19.37 -10.69
N ILE A 12 -12.09 19.96 -11.22
CA ILE A 12 -12.31 20.08 -12.67
C ILE A 12 -11.43 21.22 -13.18
N LEU A 13 -10.36 20.89 -13.88
CA LEU A 13 -9.47 21.84 -14.57
C LEU A 13 -10.13 22.27 -15.89
N SER A 14 -10.83 23.42 -15.89
CA SER A 14 -11.35 24.05 -17.10
C SER A 14 -10.27 24.86 -17.78
N LEU A 15 -9.85 24.44 -18.98
CA LEU A 15 -9.04 25.22 -19.90
C LEU A 15 -9.83 26.43 -20.39
N LEU A 16 -9.38 27.65 -20.06
CA LEU A 16 -9.80 28.90 -20.66
C LEU A 16 -8.83 29.26 -21.79
N VAL A 17 -9.36 29.25 -23.01
CA VAL A 17 -8.71 29.79 -24.21
C VAL A 17 -8.83 31.30 -24.16
N VAL A 18 -7.68 32.01 -24.11
CA VAL A 18 -7.62 33.47 -24.25
C VAL A 18 -7.49 33.81 -25.73
N ALA A 19 -8.51 34.48 -26.29
CA ALA A 19 -8.42 35.18 -27.57
C ALA A 19 -8.17 36.66 -27.31
N CYS A 20 -7.10 37.20 -27.89
CA CYS A 20 -6.77 38.61 -27.92
C CYS A 20 -7.73 39.38 -28.85
N GLY A 21 -8.14 40.57 -28.42
CA GLY A 21 -8.82 41.56 -29.23
C GLY A 21 -8.78 42.94 -28.56
N ASP A 22 -8.22 43.86 -29.24
CA ASP A 22 -7.74 45.21 -28.90
C ASP A 22 -8.85 46.26 -28.84
N SER A 23 -8.54 47.39 -28.17
CA SER A 23 -8.93 48.82 -28.36
C SER A 23 -10.06 49.45 -27.51
N ASN A 24 -9.60 50.35 -26.69
CA ASN A 24 -9.86 51.80 -26.60
C ASN A 24 -11.12 52.40 -25.94
N GLU A 25 -10.78 53.33 -25.07
CA GLU A 25 -11.30 54.65 -24.70
C GLU A 25 -12.44 54.85 -23.69
N THR A 26 -11.99 55.54 -22.64
CA THR A 26 -12.54 56.76 -21.98
C THR A 26 -13.99 56.79 -21.49
N SER A 27 -14.20 57.04 -20.20
CA SER A 27 -14.71 58.30 -19.64
C SER A 27 -14.99 58.22 -18.13
N SER A 28 -14.57 59.25 -17.46
CA SER A 28 -14.82 59.64 -16.06
C SER A 28 -16.31 59.84 -15.76
N ASP A 29 -16.75 59.51 -14.54
CA ASP A 29 -17.61 60.41 -13.76
C ASP A 29 -17.55 60.07 -12.26
N ALA A 30 -17.27 61.12 -11.49
CA ALA A 30 -17.24 61.16 -10.05
C ALA A 30 -18.66 61.38 -9.51
N VAL A 31 -19.08 60.62 -8.52
CA VAL A 31 -20.24 60.94 -7.68
C VAL A 31 -19.83 60.95 -6.22
N THR A 32 -19.86 62.12 -5.63
CA THR A 32 -19.79 62.39 -4.20
C THR A 32 -21.16 62.14 -3.57
N VAL A 33 -21.25 61.45 -2.46
CA VAL A 33 -22.42 61.50 -1.56
C VAL A 33 -21.97 61.33 -0.08
N ASP A 34 -22.23 62.33 0.65
CA ASP A 34 -22.57 62.63 2.04
C ASP A 34 -22.24 61.67 3.18
N GLU A 35 -21.59 62.31 4.18
CA GLU A 35 -21.52 61.87 5.58
C GLU A 35 -22.88 61.90 6.26
N GLU A 36 -23.29 60.78 6.85
CA GLU A 36 -24.33 60.76 7.88
C GLU A 36 -23.81 60.04 9.16
N LEU A 37 -23.92 60.78 10.21
CA LEU A 37 -23.66 60.56 11.61
C LEU A 37 -24.28 59.28 12.16
N VAL A 38 -23.50 58.32 12.58
CA VAL A 38 -23.99 57.11 13.29
C VAL A 38 -23.51 57.13 14.74
N THR A 39 -24.49 57.14 15.58
CA THR A 39 -24.52 57.05 17.02
C THR A 39 -23.70 55.87 17.58
N GLN A 40 -22.81 56.14 18.52
CA GLN A 40 -22.12 55.11 19.31
C GLN A 40 -23.12 54.29 20.13
N THR A 41 -23.22 53.01 19.79
CA THR A 41 -23.83 52.01 20.65
C THR A 41 -22.71 51.21 21.30
N THR A 42 -22.57 51.34 22.58
CA THR A 42 -21.70 50.55 23.48
C THR A 42 -22.12 49.09 23.38
N VAL A 43 -21.28 48.28 22.76
CA VAL A 43 -21.43 46.80 22.77
C VAL A 43 -20.67 46.27 24.00
N GLU A 44 -21.43 45.70 24.91
CA GLU A 44 -20.94 44.91 26.04
C GLU A 44 -19.97 43.82 25.55
N SER A 45 -18.81 43.79 26.14
CA SER A 45 -17.78 42.76 25.95
C SER A 45 -18.35 41.41 26.39
N THR A 46 -18.80 40.62 25.45
CA THR A 46 -19.00 39.19 25.68
C THR A 46 -17.61 38.55 25.79
N ASN A 47 -17.34 37.97 26.94
CA ASN A 47 -16.21 37.05 27.12
C ASN A 47 -16.28 35.94 26.06
N GLU A 48 -15.46 36.05 25.01
CA GLU A 48 -15.11 34.92 24.19
C GLU A 48 -14.38 33.92 25.10
N VAL A 49 -15.05 32.84 25.41
CA VAL A 49 -14.40 31.63 25.91
C VAL A 49 -13.51 31.16 24.76
N SER A 50 -12.22 31.52 24.84
CA SER A 50 -11.22 30.95 23.93
C SER A 50 -11.23 29.43 24.17
N GLU A 51 -11.75 28.70 23.19
CA GLU A 51 -11.50 27.27 23.08
C GLU A 51 -9.97 27.08 23.14
N PRO A 52 -9.44 26.17 23.98
CA PRO A 52 -8.00 25.96 24.05
C PRO A 52 -7.54 25.61 22.64
N ALA A 53 -6.62 26.38 22.06
CA ALA A 53 -6.01 26.08 20.78
C ALA A 53 -5.47 24.64 20.89
N ALA A 54 -5.92 23.76 20.00
CA ALA A 54 -5.39 22.41 19.92
C ALA A 54 -3.86 22.53 19.79
N GLU A 55 -3.12 21.88 20.70
CA GLU A 55 -1.66 21.87 20.63
C GLU A 55 -1.25 21.32 19.28
N THR A 56 -0.56 22.14 18.47
CA THR A 56 -0.06 21.70 17.16
C THR A 56 1.05 20.69 17.39
N LEU A 57 0.89 19.49 16.83
CA LEU A 57 1.94 18.47 16.87
C LEU A 57 3.13 18.93 16.03
N THR A 58 4.32 18.85 16.60
CA THR A 58 5.59 19.19 15.93
C THR A 58 6.62 18.12 16.23
N GLY A 59 7.34 17.64 15.23
CA GLY A 59 8.36 16.60 15.44
C GLY A 59 8.80 15.96 14.14
N GLU A 60 9.60 14.90 14.28
CA GLU A 60 10.11 14.12 13.16
C GLU A 60 9.92 12.63 13.42
N ILE A 61 9.47 11.87 12.40
CA ILE A 61 9.37 10.41 12.47
C ILE A 61 10.25 9.83 11.37
N LEU A 62 11.19 8.97 11.75
CA LEU A 62 12.07 8.26 10.84
C LEU A 62 11.62 6.80 10.72
N ILE A 63 11.28 6.41 9.50
CA ILE A 63 10.82 5.07 9.14
C ILE A 63 11.70 4.53 8.02
N ASP A 64 12.03 3.24 8.05
CA ASP A 64 12.75 2.59 6.95
C ASP A 64 12.38 1.10 6.89
N GLY A 65 12.61 0.44 5.78
CA GLY A 65 12.44 -1.00 5.68
C GLY A 65 11.90 -1.50 4.36
N SER A 66 10.89 -2.37 4.44
CA SER A 66 10.32 -3.10 3.30
C SER A 66 9.77 -2.18 2.21
N SER A 67 10.17 -2.41 0.96
CA SER A 67 9.60 -1.81 -0.25
C SER A 67 8.11 -2.15 -0.42
N THR A 68 7.71 -3.36 -0.03
CA THR A 68 6.32 -3.83 -0.08
C THR A 68 5.42 -3.04 0.88
N VAL A 69 5.88 -2.72 2.09
CA VAL A 69 5.10 -1.95 3.07
C VAL A 69 5.16 -0.45 2.82
N PHE A 70 6.18 0.01 2.09
CA PHE A 70 6.41 1.42 1.78
C PHE A 70 5.15 2.14 1.24
N PRO A 71 4.39 1.61 0.26
CA PRO A 71 3.22 2.30 -0.28
C PRO A 71 2.15 2.58 0.80
N ILE A 72 1.93 1.66 1.73
CA ILE A 72 0.98 1.84 2.83
C ILE A 72 1.47 2.96 3.76
N THR A 73 2.71 2.81 4.26
CA THR A 73 3.28 3.75 5.23
C THR A 73 3.46 5.14 4.64
N GLN A 74 3.83 5.25 3.35
CA GLN A 74 3.96 6.52 2.65
C GLN A 74 2.60 7.22 2.52
N ALA A 75 1.55 6.51 2.10
CA ALA A 75 0.22 7.08 1.98
C ALA A 75 -0.35 7.53 3.34
N VAL A 76 -0.14 6.74 4.41
CA VAL A 76 -0.51 7.14 5.77
C VAL A 76 0.27 8.39 6.21
N ALA A 77 1.57 8.47 5.91
CA ALA A 77 2.42 9.60 6.25
C ALA A 77 1.99 10.89 5.52
N GLU A 78 1.62 10.78 4.24
CA GLU A 78 1.12 11.90 3.44
C GLU A 78 -0.19 12.44 4.01
N GLU A 79 -1.18 11.58 4.26
CA GLU A 79 -2.46 11.98 4.85
C GLU A 79 -2.29 12.57 6.27
N PHE A 80 -1.43 11.96 7.09
CA PHE A 80 -1.14 12.48 8.43
C PHE A 80 -0.50 13.88 8.38
N THR A 81 0.43 14.10 7.45
CA THR A 81 1.13 15.39 7.29
C THR A 81 0.18 16.50 6.79
N ILE A 82 -0.84 16.16 5.98
CA ILE A 82 -1.89 17.11 5.59
C ILE A 82 -2.64 17.63 6.84
N LEU A 83 -2.90 16.75 7.81
CA LEU A 83 -3.57 17.12 9.06
C LEU A 83 -2.62 17.78 10.09
N ASN A 84 -1.33 17.49 10.01
CA ASN A 84 -0.29 17.93 10.94
C ASN A 84 0.92 18.50 10.18
N PRO A 85 0.82 19.70 9.57
CA PRO A 85 1.82 20.23 8.65
C PRO A 85 3.18 20.55 9.27
N ASP A 86 3.27 20.64 10.60
CA ASP A 86 4.52 20.88 11.34
C ASP A 86 5.24 19.57 11.72
N VAL A 87 4.67 18.40 11.36
CA VAL A 87 5.32 17.09 11.54
C VAL A 87 6.05 16.70 10.24
N LYS A 88 7.29 16.22 10.40
CA LYS A 88 8.10 15.68 9.29
C LYS A 88 8.16 14.18 9.39
N ILE A 89 7.80 13.48 8.32
CA ILE A 89 7.89 12.02 8.25
C ILE A 89 8.77 11.65 7.06
N SER A 90 9.79 10.84 7.33
CA SER A 90 10.67 10.30 6.29
C SER A 90 10.52 8.79 6.24
N VAL A 91 10.14 8.26 5.07
CA VAL A 91 9.99 6.82 4.84
C VAL A 91 11.04 6.36 3.84
N GLY A 92 12.02 5.60 4.32
CA GLY A 92 13.08 5.02 3.49
C GLY A 92 12.75 3.60 3.03
N VAL A 93 13.47 3.14 2.00
CA VAL A 93 13.34 1.80 1.42
C VAL A 93 14.72 1.15 1.36
N SER A 94 14.98 0.23 2.30
CA SER A 94 16.22 -0.56 2.31
C SER A 94 15.97 -2.07 2.39
N GLY A 95 14.70 -2.48 2.17
CA GLY A 95 14.22 -3.84 2.37
C GLY A 95 14.04 -4.19 3.86
N THR A 96 13.27 -5.24 4.16
CA THR A 96 12.98 -5.66 5.55
C THR A 96 14.25 -5.83 6.39
N GLY A 97 15.26 -6.53 5.87
CA GLY A 97 16.51 -6.74 6.60
C GLY A 97 17.36 -5.48 6.74
N GLY A 98 17.29 -4.54 5.79
CA GLY A 98 17.92 -3.23 5.85
C GLY A 98 17.26 -2.35 6.91
N GLY A 99 15.92 -2.38 6.98
CA GLY A 99 15.16 -1.70 8.02
C GLY A 99 15.56 -2.11 9.42
N PHE A 100 15.63 -3.43 9.71
CA PHE A 100 16.06 -3.90 11.03
C PHE A 100 17.50 -3.52 11.38
N LYS A 101 18.41 -3.41 10.40
CA LYS A 101 19.78 -2.95 10.65
C LYS A 101 19.85 -1.49 11.10
N LYS A 102 18.89 -0.65 10.75
CA LYS A 102 18.76 0.73 11.20
C LYS A 102 17.90 0.85 12.47
N PHE A 103 16.82 0.07 12.51
CA PHE A 103 15.86 0.07 13.62
C PHE A 103 16.47 -0.44 14.93
N CYS A 104 17.13 -1.60 14.92
CA CYS A 104 17.68 -2.18 16.13
C CYS A 104 18.75 -1.31 16.79
N PRO A 105 19.67 -0.60 16.06
CA PRO A 105 20.56 0.40 16.66
C PRO A 105 19.89 1.72 17.06
N GLY A 106 18.59 1.91 16.73
CA GLY A 106 17.83 3.11 17.08
C GLY A 106 17.99 4.29 16.10
N GLU A 107 18.43 4.02 14.85
CA GLU A 107 18.53 5.03 13.79
C GLU A 107 17.14 5.39 13.24
N THR A 108 16.15 4.48 13.32
CA THR A 108 14.76 4.73 12.96
C THR A 108 13.82 4.40 14.12
N MET A 109 12.68 5.06 14.16
CA MET A 109 11.65 4.90 15.18
C MET A 109 10.70 3.75 14.87
N ILE A 110 10.47 3.53 13.57
CA ILE A 110 9.60 2.49 13.04
C ILE A 110 10.34 1.76 11.92
N SER A 111 10.13 0.43 11.83
CA SER A 111 10.64 -0.39 10.71
C SER A 111 9.49 -1.06 9.98
N ASN A 112 9.45 -0.91 8.66
CA ASN A 112 8.54 -1.62 7.78
C ASN A 112 9.06 -3.03 7.50
N ALA A 113 8.19 -4.05 7.55
CA ALA A 113 8.60 -5.42 7.30
C ALA A 113 7.52 -6.23 6.58
N SER A 114 7.89 -6.95 5.52
CA SER A 114 7.01 -7.85 4.76
C SER A 114 7.11 -9.32 5.20
N ARG A 115 7.65 -9.55 6.37
CA ARG A 115 7.75 -10.81 7.10
C ARG A 115 8.00 -10.55 8.57
N ALA A 116 7.77 -11.56 9.40
CA ALA A 116 8.17 -11.50 10.81
C ALA A 116 9.71 -11.33 10.95
N ILE A 117 10.12 -10.72 12.05
CA ILE A 117 11.53 -10.56 12.43
C ILE A 117 12.22 -11.91 12.55
N LYS A 118 13.44 -12.06 12.00
CA LYS A 118 14.23 -13.30 12.08
C LYS A 118 15.10 -13.33 13.34
N ASP A 119 15.48 -14.53 13.81
CA ASP A 119 16.31 -14.70 15.01
C ASP A 119 17.58 -13.83 15.04
N LYS A 120 18.25 -13.67 13.88
CA LYS A 120 19.44 -12.81 13.76
C LYS A 120 19.13 -11.32 13.97
N GLU A 121 17.93 -10.89 13.61
CA GLU A 121 17.46 -9.51 13.78
C GLU A 121 16.98 -9.29 15.20
N VAL A 122 16.33 -10.29 15.82
CA VAL A 122 16.02 -10.29 17.25
C VAL A 122 17.30 -10.14 18.06
N ALA A 123 18.32 -10.96 17.78
CA ALA A 123 19.61 -10.87 18.46
C ALA A 123 20.28 -9.48 18.29
N LEU A 124 20.18 -8.87 17.10
CA LEU A 124 20.68 -7.51 16.88
C LEU A 124 19.95 -6.46 17.72
N CYS A 125 18.62 -6.56 17.83
CA CYS A 125 17.83 -5.68 18.68
C CYS A 125 18.16 -5.89 20.18
N GLU A 126 18.33 -7.14 20.63
CA GLU A 126 18.73 -7.45 22.00
C GLU A 126 20.12 -6.90 22.34
N GLU A 127 21.10 -7.01 21.43
CA GLU A 127 22.45 -6.44 21.60
C GLU A 127 22.42 -4.93 21.82
N ASN A 128 21.49 -4.25 21.15
CA ASN A 128 21.28 -2.80 21.26
C ASN A 128 20.25 -2.41 22.35
N ASN A 129 19.71 -3.35 23.10
CA ASN A 129 18.65 -3.16 24.11
C ASN A 129 17.39 -2.49 23.51
N THR A 130 17.11 -2.71 22.24
CA THR A 130 15.93 -2.20 21.54
C THR A 130 14.78 -3.18 21.71
N LYS A 131 13.80 -2.79 22.51
CA LYS A 131 12.51 -3.47 22.59
C LYS A 131 11.55 -2.84 21.61
N TYR A 132 10.58 -3.62 21.16
CA TYR A 132 9.65 -3.18 20.12
C TYR A 132 8.28 -3.82 20.27
N LEU A 133 7.29 -3.20 19.63
CA LEU A 133 6.00 -3.79 19.34
C LEU A 133 5.95 -4.15 17.84
N GLU A 134 5.58 -5.39 17.54
CA GLU A 134 5.21 -5.84 16.21
C GLU A 134 3.72 -5.58 15.97
N VAL A 135 3.37 -4.89 14.90
CA VAL A 135 2.00 -4.58 14.51
C VAL A 135 1.78 -5.02 13.07
N GLN A 136 0.85 -5.94 12.86
CA GLN A 136 0.39 -6.26 11.51
C GLN A 136 -0.44 -5.08 10.98
N VAL A 137 -0.25 -4.71 9.71
CA VAL A 137 -0.92 -3.56 9.07
C VAL A 137 -1.68 -3.92 7.80
N GLY A 138 -1.47 -5.13 7.27
CA GLY A 138 -2.14 -5.61 6.07
C GLY A 138 -1.65 -6.99 5.68
N ILE A 139 -2.10 -7.44 4.51
CA ILE A 139 -1.69 -8.71 3.89
C ILE A 139 -1.35 -8.41 2.43
N ASP A 140 -0.14 -8.80 2.01
CA ASP A 140 0.25 -8.85 0.61
C ASP A 140 -0.16 -10.21 0.06
N ALA A 141 -1.04 -10.23 -0.94
CA ALA A 141 -1.49 -11.45 -1.57
C ALA A 141 -1.37 -11.31 -3.09
N LEU A 142 -0.81 -12.32 -3.73
CA LEU A 142 -0.64 -12.39 -5.17
C LEU A 142 -1.75 -13.23 -5.79
N SER A 143 -2.23 -12.80 -6.96
CA SER A 143 -3.05 -13.63 -7.83
C SER A 143 -2.22 -14.07 -9.03
N VAL A 144 -2.14 -15.37 -9.26
CA VAL A 144 -1.75 -15.93 -10.56
C VAL A 144 -3.02 -15.96 -11.41
N VAL A 145 -2.96 -15.42 -12.63
CA VAL A 145 -4.15 -15.18 -13.45
C VAL A 145 -3.99 -15.66 -14.88
N ILE A 146 -5.10 -16.07 -15.45
CA ILE A 146 -5.28 -16.49 -16.85
C ILE A 146 -6.49 -15.74 -17.44
N PRO A 147 -6.64 -15.65 -18.78
CA PRO A 147 -7.84 -15.05 -19.37
C PRO A 147 -9.10 -15.85 -18.98
N SER A 148 -10.24 -15.18 -18.90
CA SER A 148 -11.52 -15.83 -18.54
C SER A 148 -11.96 -16.94 -19.52
N SER A 149 -11.39 -16.95 -20.73
CA SER A 149 -11.61 -18.02 -21.74
C SER A 149 -10.79 -19.29 -21.49
N ASN A 150 -9.75 -19.23 -20.62
CA ASN A 150 -8.93 -20.38 -20.26
C ASN A 150 -9.61 -21.15 -19.11
N ASP A 151 -10.13 -22.34 -19.43
CA ASP A 151 -10.82 -23.22 -18.48
C ASP A 151 -10.01 -24.48 -18.10
N TRP A 152 -8.79 -24.63 -18.65
CA TRP A 152 -7.94 -25.79 -18.42
C TRP A 152 -6.86 -25.60 -17.36
N ALA A 153 -6.30 -24.40 -17.21
CA ALA A 153 -5.21 -24.11 -16.28
C ALA A 153 -5.69 -23.48 -14.96
N THR A 154 -6.85 -23.88 -14.47
CA THR A 154 -7.49 -23.28 -13.29
C THR A 154 -6.83 -23.64 -11.96
N CYS A 155 -5.89 -24.61 -11.95
CA CYS A 155 -5.07 -24.97 -10.79
C CYS A 155 -3.69 -25.42 -11.26
N LEU A 156 -2.65 -24.82 -10.71
CA LEU A 156 -1.24 -25.18 -10.93
C LEU A 156 -0.56 -25.48 -9.61
N THR A 157 0.37 -26.43 -9.62
CA THR A 157 1.25 -26.67 -8.49
C THR A 157 2.36 -25.63 -8.44
N VAL A 158 2.99 -25.45 -7.28
CA VAL A 158 4.20 -24.62 -7.15
C VAL A 158 5.31 -25.07 -8.09
N ASP A 159 5.48 -26.42 -8.27
CA ASP A 159 6.48 -26.96 -9.20
C ASP A 159 6.17 -26.61 -10.67
N GLU A 160 4.90 -26.59 -11.08
CA GLU A 160 4.49 -26.18 -12.43
C GLU A 160 4.73 -24.68 -12.63
N LEU A 161 4.37 -23.85 -11.66
CA LEU A 161 4.68 -22.41 -11.68
C LEU A 161 6.19 -22.18 -11.75
N ASN A 162 6.97 -22.89 -10.94
CA ASN A 162 8.43 -22.83 -10.97
C ASN A 162 8.95 -23.21 -12.37
N SER A 163 8.48 -24.32 -12.94
CA SER A 163 8.92 -24.78 -14.27
C SER A 163 8.67 -23.75 -15.38
N ILE A 164 7.58 -22.97 -15.28
CA ILE A 164 7.23 -21.93 -16.23
C ILE A 164 8.13 -20.70 -16.05
N TRP A 165 8.31 -20.23 -14.79
CA TRP A 165 8.88 -18.93 -14.48
C TRP A 165 10.39 -18.94 -14.18
N LEU A 166 11.02 -20.11 -13.98
CA LEU A 166 12.44 -20.21 -13.63
C LEU A 166 13.32 -19.52 -14.68
N ALA A 167 14.44 -18.91 -14.25
CA ALA A 167 15.34 -18.10 -15.09
C ALA A 167 15.84 -18.81 -16.35
N ASP A 168 16.05 -20.12 -16.31
CA ASP A 168 16.50 -20.94 -17.43
C ASP A 168 15.36 -21.81 -18.03
N SER A 169 14.12 -21.50 -17.71
CA SER A 169 12.95 -22.21 -18.26
C SER A 169 12.88 -22.08 -19.77
N SER A 170 12.68 -23.22 -20.43
CA SER A 170 12.38 -23.31 -21.87
C SER A 170 10.90 -23.58 -22.17
N VAL A 171 10.06 -23.64 -21.13
CA VAL A 171 8.61 -23.85 -21.30
C VAL A 171 8.02 -22.70 -22.09
N SER A 172 7.34 -23.04 -23.18
CA SER A 172 6.77 -22.09 -24.14
C SER A 172 5.34 -22.39 -24.54
N SER A 173 4.83 -23.59 -24.22
CA SER A 173 3.46 -24.02 -24.51
C SER A 173 2.83 -24.70 -23.29
N TRP A 174 1.52 -24.56 -23.13
CA TRP A 174 0.77 -25.13 -22.03
C TRP A 174 0.85 -26.66 -21.96
N ASN A 175 0.93 -27.38 -23.11
CA ASN A 175 1.10 -28.84 -23.14
C ASN A 175 2.47 -29.32 -22.62
N GLU A 176 3.47 -28.43 -22.56
CA GLU A 176 4.78 -28.72 -21.93
C GLU A 176 4.69 -28.66 -20.38
N VAL A 177 3.77 -27.87 -19.85
CA VAL A 177 3.49 -27.83 -18.40
C VAL A 177 2.76 -29.09 -17.96
N ARG A 178 1.71 -29.43 -18.69
CA ARG A 178 0.90 -30.62 -18.42
C ARG A 178 0.38 -31.19 -19.74
N SER A 179 0.68 -32.45 -20.03
CA SER A 179 0.34 -33.06 -21.31
C SER A 179 -1.16 -33.14 -21.63
N THR A 180 -2.03 -32.88 -20.65
CA THR A 180 -3.48 -32.77 -20.79
C THR A 180 -3.95 -31.38 -21.19
N PHE A 181 -3.08 -30.38 -21.09
CA PHE A 181 -3.38 -29.02 -21.53
C PHE A 181 -3.26 -28.90 -23.07
N PRO A 182 -3.93 -27.94 -23.70
CA PRO A 182 -3.85 -27.73 -25.12
C PRO A 182 -2.45 -27.27 -25.57
N ASP A 183 -2.14 -27.50 -26.85
CA ASP A 183 -0.91 -26.97 -27.47
C ASP A 183 -1.13 -25.50 -27.87
N VAL A 184 -1.11 -24.64 -26.85
CA VAL A 184 -1.27 -23.18 -26.97
C VAL A 184 0.01 -22.52 -26.39
N PRO A 185 0.63 -21.58 -27.10
CA PRO A 185 1.77 -20.83 -26.60
C PRO A 185 1.44 -20.11 -25.29
N ILE A 186 2.39 -20.04 -24.38
CA ILE A 186 2.24 -19.26 -23.12
C ILE A 186 2.79 -17.85 -23.35
N ASP A 187 1.94 -16.85 -23.14
CA ASP A 187 2.33 -15.44 -23.09
C ASP A 187 2.40 -14.99 -21.64
N LEU A 188 3.60 -14.60 -21.15
CA LEU A 188 3.87 -14.30 -19.77
C LEU A 188 3.81 -12.79 -19.48
N TYR A 189 3.15 -12.43 -18.37
CA TYR A 189 2.96 -11.06 -17.92
C TYR A 189 3.24 -10.98 -16.41
N GLY A 190 4.00 -9.99 -15.96
CA GLY A 190 4.29 -9.82 -14.55
C GLY A 190 4.89 -8.45 -14.21
N PRO A 191 5.00 -8.12 -12.93
CA PRO A 191 5.61 -6.88 -12.49
C PRO A 191 7.09 -6.79 -12.92
N GLY A 192 7.62 -5.57 -12.95
CA GLY A 192 9.04 -5.33 -13.13
C GLY A 192 9.85 -5.61 -11.86
N THR A 193 11.18 -5.52 -11.98
CA THR A 193 12.12 -5.88 -10.92
C THR A 193 12.14 -4.91 -9.73
N ASP A 194 11.49 -3.75 -9.84
CA ASP A 194 11.39 -2.77 -8.74
C ASP A 194 10.14 -3.03 -7.86
N SER A 195 9.31 -4.01 -8.24
CA SER A 195 8.07 -4.37 -7.55
C SER A 195 8.30 -5.32 -6.37
N GLY A 196 7.71 -5.00 -5.21
CA GLY A 196 7.65 -5.94 -4.08
C GLY A 196 6.86 -7.24 -4.38
N THR A 197 5.94 -7.20 -5.35
CA THR A 197 5.21 -8.35 -5.87
C THR A 197 6.13 -9.29 -6.65
N PHE A 198 7.03 -8.74 -7.48
CA PHE A 198 8.08 -9.48 -8.16
C PHE A 198 9.01 -10.20 -7.17
N ASP A 199 9.48 -9.48 -6.15
CA ASP A 199 10.35 -10.05 -5.12
C ASP A 199 9.68 -11.20 -4.40
N PHE A 200 8.40 -11.03 -4.02
CA PHE A 200 7.65 -12.06 -3.30
C PHE A 200 7.38 -13.29 -4.16
N PHE A 201 6.98 -13.09 -5.41
CA PHE A 201 6.81 -14.21 -6.36
C PHE A 201 8.11 -15.00 -6.54
N ASN A 202 9.24 -14.31 -6.69
CA ASN A 202 10.53 -14.98 -6.78
C ASN A 202 10.88 -15.73 -5.50
N GLU A 203 10.67 -15.15 -4.32
CA GLU A 203 10.95 -15.80 -3.04
C GLU A 203 10.19 -17.13 -2.91
N GLU A 204 8.91 -17.16 -3.30
CA GLU A 204 8.03 -18.31 -3.11
C GLU A 204 8.06 -19.32 -4.27
N ILE A 205 8.25 -18.86 -5.50
CA ILE A 205 8.12 -19.72 -6.69
C ILE A 205 9.46 -20.11 -7.27
N THR A 206 10.39 -19.17 -7.53
CA THR A 206 11.65 -19.45 -8.24
C THR A 206 12.86 -19.50 -7.32
N GLY A 207 12.76 -19.00 -6.10
CA GLY A 207 13.82 -19.00 -5.11
C GLY A 207 15.05 -18.21 -5.58
N GLU A 208 16.25 -18.65 -5.16
CA GLU A 208 17.52 -17.99 -5.49
C GLU A 208 17.87 -18.00 -6.99
N ALA A 209 17.24 -18.87 -7.76
CA ALA A 209 17.47 -18.95 -9.22
C ALA A 209 16.82 -17.77 -9.97
N GLY A 210 15.81 -17.15 -9.39
CA GLY A 210 15.10 -16.00 -9.96
C GLY A 210 14.21 -16.37 -11.16
N SER A 211 13.50 -15.36 -11.67
CA SER A 211 12.59 -15.51 -12.81
C SER A 211 13.28 -15.25 -14.15
N ARG A 212 12.71 -15.84 -15.20
CA ARG A 212 13.07 -15.55 -16.60
C ARG A 212 12.80 -14.07 -16.91
N SER A 213 13.49 -13.53 -17.92
CA SER A 213 13.40 -12.11 -18.29
C SER A 213 12.67 -11.87 -19.62
N ASP A 214 12.20 -12.92 -20.28
CA ASP A 214 11.52 -12.85 -21.59
C ASP A 214 10.01 -12.81 -21.48
N TYR A 215 9.48 -12.25 -20.40
CA TYR A 215 8.07 -11.95 -20.20
C TYR A 215 7.79 -10.45 -20.40
N THR A 216 6.53 -10.10 -20.60
CA THR A 216 6.09 -8.69 -20.63
C THR A 216 6.04 -8.14 -19.22
N ALA A 217 6.99 -7.28 -18.88
CA ALA A 217 7.09 -6.62 -17.58
C ALA A 217 6.40 -5.26 -17.58
N SER A 218 5.67 -4.92 -16.50
CA SER A 218 5.10 -3.59 -16.28
C SER A 218 4.90 -3.34 -14.80
N GLU A 219 5.18 -2.11 -14.35
CA GLU A 219 4.82 -1.64 -13.00
C GLU A 219 3.35 -1.17 -12.92
N ASP A 220 2.66 -1.04 -14.06
CA ASP A 220 1.23 -0.76 -14.13
C ASP A 220 0.45 -2.07 -14.31
N ASP A 221 -0.20 -2.53 -13.24
CA ASP A 221 -0.97 -3.77 -13.22
C ASP A 221 -2.12 -3.77 -14.25
N ASN A 222 -2.65 -2.60 -14.64
CA ASN A 222 -3.67 -2.53 -15.69
C ASN A 222 -3.10 -2.95 -17.06
N VAL A 223 -1.82 -2.73 -17.32
CA VAL A 223 -1.14 -3.24 -18.53
C VAL A 223 -1.06 -4.75 -18.47
N LEU A 224 -0.77 -5.33 -17.31
CA LEU A 224 -0.69 -6.77 -17.10
C LEU A 224 -2.08 -7.42 -17.26
N VAL A 225 -3.11 -6.84 -16.64
CA VAL A 225 -4.53 -7.27 -16.80
C VAL A 225 -4.93 -7.31 -18.27
N ASN A 226 -4.66 -6.24 -19.02
CA ASN A 226 -5.00 -6.17 -20.44
C ASN A 226 -4.18 -7.17 -21.28
N GLY A 227 -2.91 -7.38 -20.95
CA GLY A 227 -2.06 -8.35 -21.61
C GLY A 227 -2.58 -9.77 -21.45
N VAL A 228 -2.80 -10.21 -20.19
CA VAL A 228 -3.31 -11.55 -19.89
C VAL A 228 -4.68 -11.76 -20.53
N SER A 229 -5.64 -10.84 -20.34
CA SER A 229 -7.00 -10.98 -20.85
C SER A 229 -7.08 -10.99 -22.39
N GLY A 230 -6.12 -10.37 -23.06
CA GLY A 230 -6.03 -10.28 -24.52
C GLY A 230 -5.36 -11.48 -25.19
N SER A 231 -4.75 -12.41 -24.44
CA SER A 231 -4.04 -13.58 -24.97
C SER A 231 -4.73 -14.88 -24.59
N GLU A 232 -4.98 -15.78 -25.56
CA GLU A 232 -5.56 -17.10 -25.28
C GLU A 232 -4.70 -17.93 -24.33
N GLY A 233 -3.38 -17.85 -24.45
CA GLY A 233 -2.41 -18.53 -23.57
C GLY A 233 -1.81 -17.66 -22.49
N GLY A 234 -2.41 -16.50 -22.20
CA GLY A 234 -1.92 -15.57 -21.22
C GLY A 234 -1.81 -16.18 -19.83
N LEU A 235 -0.68 -15.93 -19.18
CA LEU A 235 -0.44 -16.24 -17.76
C LEU A 235 0.28 -15.04 -17.14
N GLY A 236 -0.25 -14.56 -16.03
CA GLY A 236 0.38 -13.45 -15.32
C GLY A 236 0.23 -13.56 -13.82
N TYR A 237 0.87 -12.63 -13.10
CA TYR A 237 0.67 -12.48 -11.66
C TYR A 237 0.78 -11.01 -11.26
N PHE A 238 -0.02 -10.62 -10.27
CA PHE A 238 -0.06 -9.28 -9.69
C PHE A 238 -0.86 -9.30 -8.37
N GLY A 239 -1.00 -8.16 -7.71
CA GLY A 239 -1.72 -8.03 -6.46
C GLY A 239 -3.17 -8.49 -6.54
N LEU A 240 -3.66 -9.17 -5.50
CA LEU A 240 -5.02 -9.71 -5.43
C LEU A 240 -6.10 -8.66 -5.68
N ALA A 241 -5.90 -7.42 -5.23
CA ALA A 241 -6.88 -6.35 -5.41
C ALA A 241 -7.20 -6.09 -6.90
N TYR A 242 -6.19 -6.11 -7.76
CA TYR A 242 -6.38 -5.93 -9.21
C TYR A 242 -7.13 -7.09 -9.87
N TYR A 243 -6.91 -8.32 -9.40
CA TYR A 243 -7.72 -9.46 -9.85
C TYR A 243 -9.18 -9.29 -9.41
N GLU A 244 -9.44 -8.91 -8.16
CA GLU A 244 -10.79 -8.67 -7.64
C GLU A 244 -11.59 -7.67 -8.49
N GLU A 245 -10.94 -6.60 -8.96
CA GLU A 245 -11.53 -5.57 -9.81
C GLU A 245 -11.74 -6.02 -11.26
N ASN A 246 -11.11 -7.14 -11.72
CA ASN A 246 -11.11 -7.59 -13.10
C ASN A 246 -11.58 -9.04 -13.27
N LYS A 247 -12.36 -9.57 -12.33
CA LYS A 247 -12.94 -10.94 -12.39
C LYS A 247 -13.84 -11.21 -13.60
N ASP A 248 -14.30 -10.18 -14.27
CA ASP A 248 -15.05 -10.27 -15.51
C ASP A 248 -14.18 -10.64 -16.73
N LYS A 249 -12.86 -10.36 -16.67
CA LYS A 249 -11.89 -10.58 -17.75
C LYS A 249 -10.94 -11.74 -17.49
N LEU A 250 -10.73 -12.08 -16.22
CA LEU A 250 -9.69 -13.00 -15.77
C LEU A 250 -10.27 -14.12 -14.90
N ASN A 251 -9.62 -15.27 -14.94
CA ASN A 251 -9.76 -16.34 -13.95
C ASN A 251 -8.50 -16.39 -13.09
N ALA A 252 -8.67 -16.56 -11.77
CA ALA A 252 -7.54 -16.86 -10.90
C ALA A 252 -7.14 -18.34 -11.06
N VAL A 253 -5.84 -18.57 -11.11
CA VAL A 253 -5.25 -19.89 -10.98
C VAL A 253 -5.15 -20.22 -9.48
N GLN A 254 -5.78 -21.31 -9.07
CA GLN A 254 -5.60 -21.84 -7.74
C GLN A 254 -4.20 -22.45 -7.61
N VAL A 255 -3.55 -22.26 -6.44
CA VAL A 255 -2.20 -22.79 -6.21
C VAL A 255 -2.26 -24.02 -5.31
N ASP A 256 -1.61 -25.10 -5.75
CA ASP A 256 -1.50 -26.36 -4.99
C ASP A 256 -0.08 -26.53 -4.45
N VAL A 257 0.04 -26.53 -3.13
CA VAL A 257 1.27 -26.83 -2.38
C VAL A 257 1.35 -28.29 -1.90
N GLY A 258 0.55 -29.17 -2.50
CA GLY A 258 0.49 -30.61 -2.14
C GLY A 258 -0.66 -30.98 -1.20
N ASN A 259 -1.53 -30.04 -0.87
CA ASN A 259 -2.72 -30.24 -0.02
C ASN A 259 -4.04 -29.87 -0.73
N GLY A 260 -3.98 -29.67 -2.04
CA GLY A 260 -5.11 -29.30 -2.91
C GLY A 260 -5.07 -27.84 -3.36
N CYS A 261 -5.83 -27.56 -4.41
CA CYS A 261 -5.90 -26.26 -5.03
C CYS A 261 -6.53 -25.21 -4.11
N GLN A 262 -5.82 -24.12 -3.87
CA GLN A 262 -6.26 -23.01 -3.01
C GLN A 262 -6.48 -21.75 -3.85
N PRO A 263 -7.67 -21.15 -3.82
CA PRO A 263 -7.93 -19.90 -4.53
C PRO A 263 -7.27 -18.72 -3.82
N PRO A 264 -6.92 -17.62 -4.52
CA PRO A 264 -6.29 -16.47 -3.90
C PRO A 264 -7.17 -15.78 -2.86
N GLU A 265 -8.49 -15.91 -2.93
CA GLU A 265 -9.42 -15.41 -1.92
C GLU A 265 -9.23 -16.07 -0.53
N ALA A 266 -8.59 -17.24 -0.45
CA ALA A 266 -8.22 -17.85 0.81
C ALA A 266 -7.20 -16.99 1.61
N ALA A 267 -6.59 -15.98 0.98
CA ALA A 267 -5.77 -14.97 1.66
C ALA A 267 -6.56 -14.17 2.70
N PHE A 268 -7.85 -13.91 2.44
CA PHE A 268 -8.73 -13.24 3.41
C PHE A 268 -8.99 -14.07 4.67
N GLU A 269 -8.71 -15.39 4.62
CA GLU A 269 -8.82 -16.31 5.75
C GLU A 269 -7.44 -16.69 6.32
N GLY A 270 -6.35 -16.15 5.77
CA GLY A 270 -4.97 -16.45 6.16
C GLY A 270 -4.48 -17.85 5.72
N ASN A 271 -5.11 -18.45 4.71
CA ASN A 271 -4.87 -19.83 4.27
C ASN A 271 -4.36 -19.95 2.83
N TYR A 272 -3.80 -18.87 2.26
CA TYR A 272 -3.28 -18.87 0.90
C TYR A 272 -1.75 -18.84 0.88
N TYR A 273 -1.13 -19.68 0.06
CA TYR A 273 0.33 -19.82 -0.02
C TYR A 273 1.02 -18.52 -0.49
N LEU A 274 0.46 -17.85 -1.51
CA LEU A 274 1.00 -16.60 -2.03
C LEU A 274 0.39 -15.39 -1.31
N ALA A 275 0.32 -15.48 0.02
CA ALA A 275 -0.06 -14.37 0.89
C ALA A 275 0.89 -14.29 2.08
N ARG A 276 1.28 -13.05 2.41
CA ARG A 276 2.15 -12.79 3.56
C ARG A 276 1.66 -11.59 4.36
N PRO A 277 1.76 -11.62 5.69
CA PRO A 277 1.43 -10.48 6.53
C PRO A 277 2.46 -9.35 6.37
N LEU A 278 1.96 -8.13 6.41
CA LEU A 278 2.75 -6.91 6.40
C LEU A 278 2.77 -6.30 7.80
N TYR A 279 3.92 -5.82 8.24
CA TYR A 279 4.15 -5.34 9.60
C TYR A 279 4.82 -3.98 9.64
N ILE A 280 4.56 -3.26 10.73
CA ILE A 280 5.43 -2.21 11.25
C ILE A 280 5.95 -2.62 12.62
N TYR A 281 7.21 -2.31 12.91
CA TYR A 281 7.84 -2.52 14.21
C TYR A 281 8.09 -1.15 14.85
N ILE A 282 7.54 -0.93 16.04
CA ILE A 282 7.59 0.35 16.75
C ILE A 282 8.53 0.22 17.93
N SER A 283 9.55 1.08 18.02
CA SER A 283 10.51 1.05 19.12
C SER A 283 9.84 1.46 20.45
N GLU A 284 10.17 0.73 21.53
CA GLU A 284 9.74 1.10 22.89
C GLU A 284 10.29 2.49 23.30
N SER A 285 11.43 2.90 22.75
CA SER A 285 12.05 4.20 23.09
C SER A 285 11.19 5.40 22.73
N VAL A 286 10.26 5.25 21.78
CA VAL A 286 9.38 6.33 21.29
C VAL A 286 7.91 6.16 21.66
N LYS A 287 7.57 5.19 22.50
CA LYS A 287 6.18 4.91 22.87
C LYS A 287 5.49 6.07 23.61
N GLU A 288 6.26 6.91 24.29
CA GLU A 288 5.78 8.11 24.99
C GLU A 288 5.84 9.37 24.10
N ASP A 289 6.41 9.27 22.89
CA ASP A 289 6.47 10.39 21.96
C ASP A 289 5.08 10.68 21.40
N GLN A 290 4.57 11.88 21.66
CA GLN A 290 3.20 12.26 21.29
C GLN A 290 2.99 12.27 19.76
N VAL A 291 4.04 12.59 18.99
CA VAL A 291 3.95 12.62 17.53
C VAL A 291 3.90 11.20 16.96
N VAL A 292 4.76 10.30 17.45
CA VAL A 292 4.75 8.89 17.06
C VAL A 292 3.44 8.23 17.48
N LYS A 293 2.97 8.54 18.70
CA LYS A 293 1.68 8.00 19.19
C LYS A 293 0.51 8.44 18.32
N ALA A 294 0.41 9.73 18.01
CA ALA A 294 -0.64 10.25 17.14
C ALA A 294 -0.56 9.67 15.72
N PHE A 295 0.65 9.47 15.18
CA PHE A 295 0.85 8.86 13.88
C PHE A 295 0.40 7.39 13.85
N VAL A 296 0.74 6.60 14.86
CA VAL A 296 0.33 5.19 14.92
C VAL A 296 -1.18 5.06 15.17
N ASP A 297 -1.77 5.92 16.01
CA ASP A 297 -3.23 5.97 16.19
C ASP A 297 -3.93 6.28 14.85
N PHE A 298 -3.43 7.26 14.10
CA PHE A 298 -3.93 7.60 12.76
C PHE A 298 -3.73 6.45 11.75
N TYR A 299 -2.62 5.71 11.85
CA TYR A 299 -2.37 4.54 11.00
C TYR A 299 -3.49 3.52 11.15
N PHE A 300 -3.93 3.22 12.38
CA PHE A 300 -5.06 2.32 12.63
C PHE A 300 -6.41 2.88 12.15
N GLU A 301 -6.60 4.19 12.15
CA GLU A 301 -7.83 4.83 11.65
C GLU A 301 -7.90 4.80 10.12
N ALA A 302 -6.76 4.96 9.46
CA ALA A 302 -6.66 5.12 8.01
C ALA A 302 -6.50 3.81 7.24
N MET A 303 -5.98 2.75 7.88
CA MET A 303 -5.56 1.51 7.20
C MET A 303 -6.68 0.80 6.42
N ASP A 304 -7.94 0.86 6.89
CA ASP A 304 -9.08 0.22 6.19
C ASP A 304 -9.37 0.86 4.82
N ILE A 305 -8.94 2.10 4.64
CA ILE A 305 -9.10 2.85 3.38
C ILE A 305 -7.81 2.77 2.56
N ILE A 306 -6.67 2.97 3.22
CA ILE A 306 -5.38 3.10 2.54
C ILE A 306 -4.88 1.74 2.05
N VAL A 307 -4.97 0.69 2.86
CA VAL A 307 -4.45 -0.64 2.48
C VAL A 307 -5.04 -1.15 1.16
N PRO A 308 -6.38 -1.18 0.97
CA PRO A 308 -6.92 -1.58 -0.33
C PRO A 308 -6.65 -0.55 -1.44
N ALA A 309 -6.59 0.74 -1.12
CA ALA A 309 -6.30 1.77 -2.13
C ALA A 309 -4.90 1.66 -2.74
N VAL A 310 -3.95 1.06 -2.02
CA VAL A 310 -2.58 0.79 -2.52
C VAL A 310 -2.39 -0.67 -2.97
N GLY A 311 -3.49 -1.42 -3.15
CA GLY A 311 -3.48 -2.74 -3.78
C GLY A 311 -3.24 -3.93 -2.84
N TYR A 312 -3.32 -3.74 -1.52
CA TYR A 312 -3.16 -4.81 -0.54
C TYR A 312 -4.49 -5.23 0.10
N VAL A 313 -4.47 -6.37 0.79
CA VAL A 313 -5.63 -6.93 1.48
C VAL A 313 -5.67 -6.40 2.93
N PRO A 314 -6.80 -5.83 3.38
CA PRO A 314 -6.96 -5.44 4.76
C PRO A 314 -6.86 -6.62 5.72
N MET A 315 -6.45 -6.35 6.94
CA MET A 315 -6.55 -7.34 8.01
C MET A 315 -8.00 -7.72 8.31
N LEU A 316 -8.18 -8.94 8.82
CA LEU A 316 -9.46 -9.32 9.41
C LEU A 316 -9.78 -8.46 10.64
N GLU A 317 -11.06 -8.26 10.92
CA GLU A 317 -11.52 -7.41 12.04
C GLU A 317 -10.94 -7.84 13.40
N ASP A 318 -10.81 -9.14 13.65
CA ASP A 318 -10.23 -9.68 14.88
C ASP A 318 -8.71 -9.47 14.93
N GLN A 319 -8.00 -9.58 13.82
CA GLN A 319 -6.56 -9.27 13.72
C GLN A 319 -6.32 -7.79 14.01
N LYS A 320 -7.10 -6.91 13.39
CA LYS A 320 -7.03 -5.46 13.63
C LYS A 320 -7.33 -5.10 15.08
N ALA A 321 -8.38 -5.67 15.66
CA ALA A 321 -8.74 -5.44 17.06
C ALA A 321 -7.62 -5.87 18.02
N ASN A 322 -6.97 -7.02 17.75
CA ASN A 322 -5.84 -7.52 18.53
C ASN A 322 -4.62 -6.59 18.38
N ALA A 323 -4.28 -6.15 17.17
CA ALA A 323 -3.18 -5.23 16.91
C ALA A 323 -3.39 -3.87 17.60
N LEU A 324 -4.60 -3.31 17.50
CA LEU A 324 -4.96 -2.07 18.19
C LEU A 324 -4.87 -2.20 19.72
N SER A 325 -5.36 -3.32 20.27
CA SER A 325 -5.26 -3.59 21.71
C SER A 325 -3.80 -3.72 22.17
N ALA A 326 -2.95 -4.38 21.37
CA ALA A 326 -1.52 -4.50 21.65
C ALA A 326 -0.85 -3.11 21.66
N TRP A 327 -1.18 -2.26 20.68
CA TRP A 327 -0.69 -0.87 20.62
C TRP A 327 -1.14 -0.04 21.83
N GLN A 328 -2.42 -0.07 22.18
CA GLN A 328 -2.95 0.66 23.33
C GLN A 328 -2.28 0.26 24.65
N ASN A 329 -1.99 -1.05 24.84
CA ASN A 329 -1.29 -1.54 26.02
C ASN A 329 0.21 -1.16 26.01
N PHE A 330 0.82 -1.06 24.85
CA PHE A 330 2.23 -0.71 24.70
C PHE A 330 2.47 0.81 24.93
N SER A 331 1.55 1.64 24.44
CA SER A 331 1.62 3.11 24.47
C SER A 331 1.00 3.76 25.73
N SER A 332 0.58 2.94 26.70
CA SER A 332 -0.03 3.37 27.97
C SER A 332 0.97 3.58 29.11
#